data_079ba03d1aac365663ea12eaea40d241
#
_entry.id   079ba03d1aac365663ea12eaea40d241
#
_cell.length_a   1.000
_cell.length_b   1.000
_cell.length_c   1.000
_cell.angle_alpha   90.00
_cell.angle_beta   90.00
_cell.angle_gamma   90.00
#
_symmetry.space_group_name_H-M   'P 1'
#
loop_
_entity.id
_entity.type
_entity.pdbx_description
1 polymer ?
#
loop_
_entity_poly.entity_id
_entity_poly.type
_entity_poly.pdbx_seq_one_letter_code
_entity_poly.pdbx_strand_id
1 'polypeptide(L)'
;MKKHIANIITGSRIVFSLPLLFIPLTSAWFYALYLLCGLSDMIDGTVARKTKCASEFGARLDTVSDFVFMTTALIKFVSHLHIPVWLWIWIGVVAMIKLGNAVRGFVRTKKLISPHTVLNKVVGLLLFILPMTISFVDLTYTLPIVCTVATLAAIHEVYYTCSEK
;
A
#
# COMPACT_ATOMS: atom_id res chain seq x y z
N MET A 1 24.39 14.73 -8.05
CA MET A 1 24.13 14.71 -6.61
C MET A 1 22.69 14.37 -6.27
N LYS A 2 21.65 15.05 -6.80
CA LYS A 2 20.22 14.80 -6.42
C LYS A 2 19.71 13.38 -6.74
N LYS A 3 20.18 12.73 -7.81
CA LYS A 3 19.81 11.34 -8.16
C LYS A 3 20.29 10.31 -7.13
N HIS A 4 21.48 10.52 -6.58
CA HIS A 4 22.04 9.61 -5.57
C HIS A 4 21.30 9.72 -4.23
N ILE A 5 20.82 10.90 -3.87
CA ILE A 5 20.08 11.12 -2.62
C ILE A 5 18.75 10.35 -2.65
N ALA A 6 17.98 10.42 -3.75
CA ALA A 6 16.75 9.66 -3.89
C ALA A 6 17.01 8.15 -3.77
N ASN A 7 18.00 7.62 -4.49
CA ASN A 7 18.35 6.19 -4.43
C ASN A 7 18.83 5.74 -3.04
N ILE A 8 19.51 6.62 -2.28
CA ILE A 8 19.92 6.33 -0.91
C ILE A 8 18.70 6.26 0.02
N ILE A 9 17.77 7.21 -0.11
CA ILE A 9 16.52 7.20 0.68
C ILE A 9 15.72 5.93 0.39
N THR A 10 15.53 5.60 -0.86
CA THR A 10 14.82 4.39 -1.28
C THR A 10 15.53 3.11 -0.82
N GLY A 11 16.86 3.04 -0.93
CA GLY A 11 17.64 1.90 -0.45
C GLY A 11 17.61 1.75 1.08
N SER A 12 17.61 2.88 1.82
CA SER A 12 17.51 2.85 3.29
C SER A 12 16.17 2.28 3.76
N ARG A 13 15.08 2.42 2.99
CA ARG A 13 13.77 1.82 3.28
C ARG A 13 13.85 0.30 3.37
N ILE A 14 14.61 -0.35 2.47
CA ILE A 14 14.81 -1.82 2.53
C ILE A 14 15.49 -2.19 3.85
N VAL A 15 16.53 -1.46 4.24
CA VAL A 15 17.27 -1.72 5.48
C VAL A 15 16.39 -1.50 6.71
N PHE A 16 15.53 -0.48 6.71
CA PHE A 16 14.64 -0.17 7.84
C PHE A 16 13.38 -1.04 7.86
N SER A 17 12.97 -1.62 6.75
CA SER A 17 11.80 -2.52 6.73
C SER A 17 12.09 -3.90 7.32
N LEU A 18 13.30 -4.44 7.18
CA LEU A 18 13.65 -5.76 7.69
C LEU A 18 13.54 -5.87 9.22
N PRO A 19 14.02 -4.91 10.04
CA PRO A 19 13.85 -4.93 11.49
C PRO A 19 12.40 -4.98 11.96
N LEU A 20 11.43 -4.50 11.15
CA LEU A 20 10.00 -4.58 11.50
C LEU A 20 9.52 -6.01 11.75
N LEU A 21 10.14 -7.01 11.15
CA LEU A 21 9.81 -8.42 11.40
C LEU A 21 10.10 -8.84 12.84
N PHE A 22 11.14 -8.29 13.44
CA PHE A 22 11.64 -8.71 14.75
C PHE A 22 11.09 -7.86 15.90
N ILE A 23 10.74 -6.60 15.63
CA ILE A 23 10.23 -5.68 16.66
C ILE A 23 8.76 -6.01 16.97
N PRO A 24 8.37 -6.07 18.27
CA PRO A 24 6.97 -6.28 18.66
C PRO A 24 6.04 -5.18 18.13
N LEU A 25 4.81 -5.54 17.70
CA LEU A 25 3.80 -4.61 17.17
C LEU A 25 3.41 -3.51 18.19
N THR A 26 3.51 -3.81 19.49
CA THR A 26 3.18 -2.86 20.57
C THR A 26 4.31 -1.89 20.89
N SER A 27 5.48 -2.05 20.26
CA SER A 27 6.65 -1.22 20.54
C SER A 27 6.54 0.13 19.82
N ALA A 28 6.88 1.23 20.51
CA ALA A 28 7.01 2.55 19.91
C ALA A 28 8.03 2.58 18.75
N TRP A 29 9.08 1.75 18.82
CA TRP A 29 10.08 1.61 17.76
C TRP A 29 9.51 1.02 16.47
N PHE A 30 8.52 0.11 16.58
CA PHE A 30 7.82 -0.42 15.42
C PHE A 30 7.10 0.70 14.67
N TYR A 31 6.33 1.52 15.37
CA TYR A 31 5.59 2.62 14.77
C TYR A 31 6.51 3.70 14.20
N ALA A 32 7.60 4.01 14.90
CA ALA A 32 8.59 4.97 14.43
C ALA A 32 9.22 4.53 13.10
N LEU A 33 9.67 3.28 13.01
CA LEU A 33 10.25 2.72 11.78
C LEU A 33 9.21 2.57 10.66
N TYR A 34 8.00 2.13 10.99
CA TYR A 34 6.91 1.98 10.04
C TYR A 34 6.55 3.34 9.40
N LEU A 35 6.37 4.37 10.23
CA LEU A 35 6.13 5.74 9.75
C LEU A 35 7.29 6.27 8.93
N LEU A 36 8.51 6.04 9.37
CA LEU A 36 9.70 6.50 8.66
C LEU A 36 9.80 5.87 7.27
N CYS A 37 9.50 4.57 7.14
CA CYS A 37 9.45 3.90 5.85
C CYS A 37 8.33 4.45 4.95
N GLY A 38 7.13 4.64 5.46
CA GLY A 38 6.02 5.15 4.67
C GLY A 38 6.14 6.63 4.30
N LEU A 39 6.66 7.47 5.21
CA LEU A 39 6.92 8.88 4.91
C LEU A 39 8.07 9.05 3.91
N SER A 40 9.10 8.21 3.98
CA SER A 40 10.20 8.25 3.01
C SER A 40 9.71 7.99 1.59
N ASP A 41 8.74 7.08 1.41
CA ASP A 41 8.08 6.81 0.12
C ASP A 41 7.32 8.03 -0.42
N MET A 42 6.59 8.73 0.44
CA MET A 42 5.89 9.97 0.04
C MET A 42 6.85 11.08 -0.37
N ILE A 43 8.01 11.16 0.29
CA ILE A 43 9.02 12.20 0.05
C ILE A 43 9.79 11.92 -1.24
N ASP A 44 10.33 10.72 -1.43
CA ASP A 44 11.13 10.40 -2.61
C ASP A 44 10.28 10.39 -3.90
N GLY A 45 9.05 9.90 -3.87
CA GLY A 45 8.09 10.01 -4.96
C GLY A 45 7.76 11.47 -5.32
N THR A 46 7.72 12.37 -4.33
CA THR A 46 7.48 13.80 -4.57
C THR A 46 8.74 14.48 -5.12
N VAL A 47 9.90 14.14 -4.59
CA VAL A 47 11.20 14.66 -5.04
C VAL A 47 11.48 14.21 -6.48
N ALA A 48 11.26 12.93 -6.80
CA ALA A 48 11.46 12.38 -8.13
C ALA A 48 10.58 13.10 -9.19
N ARG A 49 9.32 13.37 -8.85
CA ARG A 49 8.39 14.13 -9.72
C ARG A 49 8.81 15.57 -9.93
N LYS A 50 9.23 16.28 -8.88
CA LYS A 50 9.64 17.69 -8.96
C LYS A 50 10.97 17.90 -9.69
N THR A 51 11.90 16.95 -9.57
CA THR A 51 13.24 17.11 -10.15
C THR A 51 13.35 16.62 -11.58
N LYS A 52 12.31 15.99 -12.16
CA LYS A 52 12.34 15.33 -13.48
C LYS A 52 13.56 14.39 -13.66
N CYS A 53 14.13 13.92 -12.58
CA CYS A 53 15.35 13.11 -12.52
C CYS A 53 15.05 11.61 -12.30
N ALA A 54 13.88 11.14 -12.73
CA ALA A 54 13.54 9.73 -12.67
C ALA A 54 14.52 8.92 -13.54
N SER A 55 15.38 8.12 -12.91
CA SER A 55 16.19 7.13 -13.62
C SER A 55 15.46 5.80 -13.62
N GLU A 56 15.63 5.01 -14.69
CA GLU A 56 15.04 3.64 -14.72
C GLU A 56 15.48 2.80 -13.53
N PHE A 57 16.75 2.93 -13.12
CA PHE A 57 17.27 2.24 -11.94
C PHE A 57 16.57 2.70 -10.66
N GLY A 58 16.38 4.00 -10.47
CA GLY A 58 15.66 4.55 -9.31
C GLY A 58 14.21 4.07 -9.23
N ALA A 59 13.51 4.05 -10.37
CA ALA A 59 12.14 3.54 -10.43
C ALA A 59 12.04 2.04 -10.11
N ARG A 60 12.99 1.23 -10.56
CA ARG A 60 13.04 -0.20 -10.21
C ARG A 60 13.38 -0.41 -8.73
N LEU A 61 14.33 0.35 -8.19
CA LEU A 61 14.69 0.28 -6.78
C LEU A 61 13.51 0.66 -5.89
N ASP A 62 12.76 1.68 -6.26
CA ASP A 62 11.53 2.13 -5.59
C ASP A 62 10.49 1.01 -5.53
N THR A 63 10.17 0.41 -6.68
CA THR A 63 9.25 -0.74 -6.74
C THR A 63 9.69 -1.90 -5.86
N VAL A 64 10.99 -2.22 -5.84
CA VAL A 64 11.53 -3.30 -4.98
C VAL A 64 11.42 -2.92 -3.50
N SER A 65 11.73 -1.68 -3.14
CA SER A 65 11.66 -1.19 -1.76
C SER A 65 10.23 -1.23 -1.23
N ASP A 66 9.26 -0.80 -2.03
CA ASP A 66 7.83 -0.85 -1.70
C ASP A 66 7.35 -2.29 -1.52
N PHE A 67 7.76 -3.16 -2.43
CA PHE A 67 7.41 -4.58 -2.35
C PHE A 67 7.97 -5.23 -1.08
N VAL A 68 9.23 -4.95 -0.73
CA VAL A 68 9.86 -5.45 0.50
C VAL A 68 9.15 -4.90 1.73
N PHE A 69 8.90 -3.60 1.80
CA PHE A 69 8.20 -2.98 2.91
C PHE A 69 6.78 -3.53 3.08
N MET A 70 6.02 -3.62 2.00
CA MET A 70 4.66 -4.14 2.00
C MET A 70 4.60 -5.61 2.43
N THR A 71 5.52 -6.44 1.89
CA THR A 71 5.59 -7.87 2.24
C THR A 71 5.98 -8.06 3.70
N THR A 72 6.95 -7.30 4.20
CA THR A 72 7.40 -7.32 5.59
C THR A 72 6.27 -6.94 6.54
N ALA A 73 5.57 -5.85 6.25
CA ALA A 73 4.42 -5.39 7.01
C ALA A 73 3.30 -6.43 7.00
N LEU A 74 2.95 -6.98 5.83
CA LEU A 74 1.91 -7.98 5.69
C LEU A 74 2.21 -9.25 6.48
N ILE A 75 3.43 -9.79 6.38
CA ILE A 75 3.85 -10.97 7.15
C ILE A 75 3.70 -10.69 8.65
N LYS A 76 4.16 -9.52 9.11
CA LYS A 76 4.08 -9.13 10.51
C LYS A 76 2.64 -9.06 11.00
N PHE A 77 1.74 -8.44 10.22
CA PHE A 77 0.34 -8.30 10.59
C PHE A 77 -0.40 -9.63 10.57
N VAL A 78 -0.26 -10.41 9.50
CA VAL A 78 -0.92 -11.72 9.38
C VAL A 78 -0.50 -12.68 10.49
N SER A 79 0.77 -12.63 10.90
CA SER A 79 1.30 -13.52 11.96
C SER A 79 0.84 -13.15 13.37
N HIS A 80 0.42 -11.92 13.61
CA HIS A 80 0.10 -11.44 14.96
C HIS A 80 -1.37 -11.07 15.17
N LEU A 81 -2.16 -11.02 14.11
CA LEU A 81 -3.54 -10.56 14.17
C LEU A 81 -4.51 -11.71 14.00
N HIS A 82 -5.39 -11.88 14.99
CA HIS A 82 -6.51 -12.80 14.90
C HIS A 82 -7.65 -12.15 14.12
N ILE A 83 -7.60 -12.32 12.79
CA ILE A 83 -8.63 -11.79 11.90
C ILE A 83 -9.74 -12.85 11.77
N PRO A 84 -11.02 -12.53 12.11
CA PRO A 84 -12.14 -13.43 11.92
C PRO A 84 -12.28 -13.90 10.47
N VAL A 85 -12.72 -15.16 10.29
CA VAL A 85 -12.82 -15.78 8.94
C VAL A 85 -13.71 -14.99 7.99
N TRP A 86 -14.79 -14.38 8.48
CA TRP A 86 -15.71 -13.59 7.66
C TRP A 86 -15.03 -12.35 7.04
N LEU A 87 -14.05 -11.74 7.76
CA LEU A 87 -13.25 -10.64 7.22
C LEU A 87 -12.29 -11.10 6.12
N TRP A 88 -11.70 -12.29 6.27
CA TRP A 88 -10.88 -12.88 5.21
C TRP A 88 -11.68 -13.11 3.93
N ILE A 89 -12.91 -13.61 4.08
CA ILE A 89 -13.82 -13.78 2.93
C ILE A 89 -14.11 -12.44 2.28
N TRP A 90 -14.41 -11.40 3.07
CA TRP A 90 -14.69 -10.06 2.54
C TRP A 90 -13.50 -9.47 1.80
N ILE A 91 -12.30 -9.52 2.40
CA ILE A 91 -11.05 -9.07 1.76
C ILE A 91 -10.82 -9.83 0.45
N GLY A 92 -11.03 -11.15 0.44
CA GLY A 92 -10.90 -11.98 -0.75
C GLY A 92 -11.86 -11.56 -1.87
N VAL A 93 -13.12 -11.29 -1.55
CA VAL A 93 -14.12 -10.81 -2.52
C VAL A 93 -13.70 -9.47 -3.12
N VAL A 94 -13.30 -8.51 -2.29
CA VAL A 94 -12.84 -7.19 -2.77
C VAL A 94 -11.59 -7.32 -3.63
N ALA A 95 -10.65 -8.17 -3.23
CA ALA A 95 -9.44 -8.44 -4.01
C ALA A 95 -9.77 -9.05 -5.39
N MET A 96 -10.70 -10.00 -5.45
CA MET A 96 -11.16 -10.60 -6.71
C MET A 96 -11.84 -9.59 -7.64
N ILE A 97 -12.66 -8.70 -7.09
CA ILE A 97 -13.29 -7.62 -7.88
C ILE A 97 -12.21 -6.69 -8.46
N LYS A 98 -11.25 -6.27 -7.63
CA LYS A 98 -10.15 -5.40 -8.08
C LYS A 98 -9.26 -6.07 -9.13
N LEU A 99 -8.94 -7.35 -8.94
CA LEU A 99 -8.19 -8.13 -9.93
C LEU A 99 -8.96 -8.23 -11.26
N GLY A 100 -10.25 -8.51 -11.20
CA GLY A 100 -11.13 -8.54 -12.39
C GLY A 100 -11.14 -7.21 -13.13
N ASN A 101 -11.19 -6.09 -12.41
CA ASN A 101 -11.13 -4.74 -12.98
C ASN A 101 -9.77 -4.48 -13.64
N ALA A 102 -8.68 -4.84 -12.98
CA ALA A 102 -7.32 -4.68 -13.52
C ALA A 102 -7.12 -5.50 -14.80
N VAL A 103 -7.60 -6.75 -14.81
CA VAL A 103 -7.54 -7.62 -16.00
C VAL A 103 -8.38 -7.03 -17.15
N ARG A 104 -9.61 -6.58 -16.87
CA ARG A 104 -10.46 -5.91 -17.89
C ARG A 104 -9.79 -4.66 -18.45
N GLY A 105 -9.22 -3.81 -17.59
CA GLY A 105 -8.48 -2.63 -18.02
C GLY A 105 -7.29 -2.98 -18.92
N PHE A 106 -6.53 -3.99 -18.55
CA PHE A 106 -5.39 -4.47 -19.33
C PHE A 106 -5.79 -5.03 -20.70
N VAL A 107 -6.84 -5.87 -20.75
CA VAL A 107 -7.35 -6.45 -22.02
C VAL A 107 -7.84 -5.36 -22.97
N ARG A 108 -8.50 -4.30 -22.46
CA ARG A 108 -9.03 -3.22 -23.26
C ARG A 108 -7.99 -2.24 -23.80
N THR A 109 -7.05 -1.84 -22.96
CA THR A 109 -6.10 -0.76 -23.27
C THR A 109 -4.70 -1.24 -23.60
N LYS A 110 -4.41 -2.54 -23.38
CA LYS A 110 -3.06 -3.13 -23.42
C LYS A 110 -2.03 -2.38 -22.55
N LYS A 111 -2.52 -1.54 -21.64
CA LYS A 111 -1.72 -0.82 -20.64
C LYS A 111 -2.30 -1.10 -19.27
N LEU A 112 -1.44 -1.30 -18.28
CA LEU A 112 -1.85 -1.38 -16.87
C LEU A 112 -2.25 0.04 -16.43
N ILE A 113 -3.49 0.42 -16.75
CA ILE A 113 -4.07 1.67 -16.28
C ILE A 113 -4.80 1.34 -14.99
N SER A 114 -4.14 1.56 -13.87
CA SER A 114 -4.85 1.65 -12.59
C SER A 114 -5.56 3.01 -12.58
N PRO A 115 -6.90 3.06 -12.58
CA PRO A 115 -7.61 4.33 -12.46
C PRO A 115 -7.24 4.94 -11.11
N HIS A 116 -6.54 6.09 -11.17
CA HIS A 116 -6.14 6.87 -9.99
C HIS A 116 -7.38 7.57 -9.40
N THR A 117 -8.38 6.81 -9.01
CA THR A 117 -9.57 7.37 -8.35
C THR A 117 -9.20 7.86 -6.96
N VAL A 118 -9.83 8.95 -6.53
CA VAL A 118 -9.65 9.50 -5.18
C VAL A 118 -9.94 8.44 -4.12
N LEU A 119 -10.94 7.57 -4.35
CA LEU A 119 -11.31 6.48 -3.46
C LEU A 119 -10.16 5.46 -3.30
N ASN A 120 -9.44 5.10 -4.36
CA ASN A 120 -8.28 4.21 -4.25
C ASN A 120 -7.15 4.82 -3.43
N LYS A 121 -6.95 6.14 -3.51
CA LYS A 121 -5.98 6.85 -2.65
C LYS A 121 -6.41 6.84 -1.18
N VAL A 122 -7.71 7.03 -0.92
CA VAL A 122 -8.26 6.95 0.44
C VAL A 122 -8.11 5.55 1.02
N VAL A 123 -8.39 4.50 0.25
CA VAL A 123 -8.16 3.11 0.68
C VAL A 123 -6.68 2.87 1.01
N GLY A 124 -5.77 3.32 0.16
CA GLY A 124 -4.33 3.22 0.41
C GLY A 124 -3.91 3.92 1.70
N LEU A 125 -4.42 5.13 1.93
CA LEU A 125 -4.17 5.88 3.17
C LEU A 125 -4.75 5.17 4.40
N LEU A 126 -5.97 4.64 4.31
CA LEU A 126 -6.59 3.89 5.40
C LEU A 126 -5.81 2.61 5.72
N LEU A 127 -5.36 1.88 4.71
CA LEU A 127 -4.51 0.70 4.88
C LEU A 127 -3.16 1.06 5.51
N PHE A 128 -2.61 2.22 5.20
CA PHE A 128 -1.38 2.71 5.82
C PHE A 128 -1.58 3.13 7.27
N ILE A 129 -2.71 3.73 7.62
CA ILE A 129 -3.04 4.15 8.99
C ILE A 129 -3.48 2.96 9.85
N LEU A 130 -4.08 1.92 9.26
CA LEU A 130 -4.64 0.77 9.96
C LEU A 130 -3.70 0.16 11.01
N PRO A 131 -2.40 -0.08 10.72
CA PRO A 131 -1.47 -0.60 11.71
C PRO A 131 -1.31 0.27 12.95
N MET A 132 -1.47 1.57 12.81
CA MET A 132 -1.35 2.52 13.92
C MET A 132 -2.55 2.45 14.87
N THR A 133 -3.70 2.03 14.37
CA THR A 133 -4.91 1.90 15.18
C THR A 133 -4.94 0.65 16.04
N ILE A 134 -4.11 -0.36 15.72
CA ILE A 134 -4.09 -1.67 16.39
C ILE A 134 -3.80 -1.56 17.90
N SER A 135 -2.99 -0.58 18.31
CA SER A 135 -2.68 -0.36 19.73
C SER A 135 -3.83 0.25 20.53
N PHE A 136 -4.81 0.85 19.87
CA PHE A 136 -5.89 1.60 20.53
C PHE A 136 -7.26 0.96 20.33
N VAL A 137 -7.46 0.28 19.19
CA VAL A 137 -8.76 -0.26 18.79
C VAL A 137 -8.58 -1.64 18.18
N ASP A 138 -9.46 -2.57 18.55
CA ASP A 138 -9.49 -3.90 17.98
C ASP A 138 -9.70 -3.86 16.46
N LEU A 139 -8.94 -4.68 15.74
CA LEU A 139 -9.04 -4.82 14.30
C LEU A 139 -10.43 -5.24 13.82
N THR A 140 -11.17 -5.94 14.67
CA THR A 140 -12.54 -6.37 14.40
C THR A 140 -13.47 -5.19 14.11
N TYR A 141 -13.16 -3.99 14.62
CA TYR A 141 -13.93 -2.77 14.37
C TYR A 141 -13.35 -1.91 13.24
N THR A 142 -12.03 -1.84 13.13
CA THR A 142 -11.37 -0.96 12.14
C THR A 142 -11.33 -1.57 10.74
N LEU A 143 -11.10 -2.89 10.63
CA LEU A 143 -11.07 -3.58 9.34
C LEU A 143 -12.37 -3.48 8.55
N PRO A 144 -13.58 -3.65 9.14
CA PRO A 144 -14.84 -3.49 8.40
C PRO A 144 -14.99 -2.12 7.76
N ILE A 145 -14.52 -1.06 8.43
CA ILE A 145 -14.54 0.31 7.89
C ILE A 145 -13.68 0.37 6.62
N VAL A 146 -12.47 -0.16 6.69
CA VAL A 146 -11.57 -0.20 5.54
C VAL A 146 -12.14 -1.06 4.41
N CYS A 147 -12.70 -2.23 4.72
CA CYS A 147 -13.36 -3.11 3.75
C CYS A 147 -14.56 -2.44 3.08
N THR A 148 -15.35 -1.68 3.82
CA THR A 148 -16.49 -0.93 3.26
C THR A 148 -16.01 0.10 2.26
N VAL A 149 -15.01 0.93 2.63
CA VAL A 149 -14.45 1.94 1.71
C VAL A 149 -13.77 1.28 0.51
N ALA A 150 -13.07 0.15 0.72
CA ALA A 150 -12.46 -0.61 -0.36
C ALA A 150 -13.49 -1.21 -1.32
N THR A 151 -14.63 -1.66 -0.81
CA THR A 151 -15.75 -2.16 -1.62
C THR A 151 -16.36 -1.04 -2.47
N LEU A 152 -16.61 0.13 -1.86
CA LEU A 152 -17.10 1.30 -2.58
C LEU A 152 -16.11 1.74 -3.67
N ALA A 153 -14.82 1.72 -3.38
CA ALA A 153 -13.79 2.03 -4.35
C ALA A 153 -13.77 1.03 -5.51
N ALA A 154 -13.92 -0.28 -5.22
CA ALA A 154 -13.96 -1.32 -6.23
C ALA A 154 -15.20 -1.21 -7.14
N ILE A 155 -16.37 -0.91 -6.58
CA ILE A 155 -17.62 -0.68 -7.33
C ILE A 155 -17.50 0.56 -8.21
N HIS A 156 -17.00 1.66 -7.67
CA HIS A 156 -16.77 2.90 -8.42
C HIS A 156 -15.81 2.69 -9.60
N GLU A 157 -14.77 1.87 -9.41
CA GLU A 157 -13.82 1.51 -10.45
C GLU A 157 -14.47 0.71 -11.58
N VAL A 158 -15.38 -0.25 -11.25
CA VAL A 158 -16.18 -0.97 -12.24
C VAL A 158 -17.03 0.00 -13.07
N TYR A 159 -17.71 0.93 -12.39
CA TYR A 159 -18.57 1.91 -13.06
C TYR A 159 -17.76 2.79 -14.03
N TYR A 160 -16.59 3.26 -13.60
CA TYR A 160 -15.71 4.09 -14.44
C TYR A 160 -15.20 3.32 -15.66
N THR A 161 -14.77 2.07 -15.46
CA THR A 161 -14.28 1.20 -16.56
C THR A 161 -15.38 0.80 -17.54
N CYS A 162 -16.65 0.77 -17.11
CA CYS A 162 -17.79 0.51 -17.98
C CYS A 162 -18.31 1.77 -18.69
N SER A 163 -18.14 2.95 -18.11
CA SER A 163 -18.66 4.23 -18.66
C SER A 163 -17.76 4.85 -19.75
N GLU A 164 -16.49 4.48 -19.81
CA GLU A 164 -15.60 4.86 -20.93
C GLU A 164 -15.88 3.93 -22.12
N LYS A 165 -17.00 4.20 -22.82
CA LYS A 165 -17.33 3.67 -24.15
C LYS A 165 -16.75 4.56 -25.23
#